data_220e10eda834c048d15e47bb60528294
#
_entry.id   220e10eda834c048d15e47bb60528294
#
_cell.length_a   1.000
_cell.length_b   1.000
_cell.length_c   1.000
_cell.angle_alpha   90.00
_cell.angle_beta   90.00
_cell.angle_gamma   90.00
#
_symmetry.space_group_name_H-M   'P 1'
#
loop_
_entity.id
_entity.type
_entity.pdbx_description
1 polymer ?
#
loop_
_entity_poly.entity_id
_entity_poly.type
_entity_poly.pdbx_seq_one_letter_code
_entity_poly.pdbx_strand_id
1 'polypeptide(L)'
;MKEKLIQAYMDTAERFAELSHARRLHVGAIVVKDDRIISIGYNGMPAGWDNNCENIVGYTKGEPVLKTKPEVLHAESNAIAKLARSSESGRGSSIFITHAPCIDCAKLIYQSGISSVYYRNSYRDMAGLEFLTKSGIEVTKTE
;
A
#
# COMPACT_ATOMS: atom_id res chain seq x y z
N MET A 1 14.99 -11.26 7.58
CA MET A 1 14.13 -10.83 8.71
C MET A 1 13.43 -12.05 9.30
N LYS A 2 13.31 -12.11 10.60
CA LYS A 2 12.64 -13.23 11.28
C LYS A 2 11.15 -13.25 10.98
N GLU A 3 10.59 -14.43 10.82
CA GLU A 3 9.17 -14.60 10.47
C GLU A 3 8.21 -13.91 11.45
N LYS A 4 8.52 -13.97 12.74
CA LYS A 4 7.68 -13.30 13.74
C LYS A 4 7.62 -11.78 13.56
N LEU A 5 8.72 -11.17 13.10
CA LEU A 5 8.76 -9.73 12.82
C LEU A 5 8.00 -9.40 11.53
N ILE A 6 8.14 -10.24 10.50
CA ILE A 6 7.39 -10.09 9.25
C ILE A 6 5.89 -10.08 9.56
N GLN A 7 5.42 -11.04 10.36
CA GLN A 7 4.00 -11.11 10.72
C GLN A 7 3.57 -9.90 11.57
N ALA A 8 4.40 -9.46 12.51
CA ALA A 8 4.07 -8.31 13.35
C ALA A 8 3.96 -7.03 12.52
N TYR A 9 4.86 -6.81 11.57
CA TYR A 9 4.79 -5.65 10.69
C TYR A 9 3.60 -5.74 9.75
N MET A 10 3.32 -6.92 9.21
CA MET A 10 2.17 -7.10 8.33
C MET A 10 0.84 -6.90 9.11
N ASP A 11 0.74 -7.41 10.32
CA ASP A 11 -0.42 -7.19 11.18
C ASP A 11 -0.59 -5.69 11.50
N THR A 12 0.52 -4.98 11.66
CA THR A 12 0.50 -3.53 11.86
C THR A 12 -0.07 -2.81 10.62
N ALA A 13 0.36 -3.23 9.43
CA ALA A 13 -0.20 -2.68 8.19
C ALA A 13 -1.71 -2.95 8.10
N GLU A 14 -2.16 -4.16 8.47
CA GLU A 14 -3.58 -4.51 8.50
C GLU A 14 -4.36 -3.62 9.48
N ARG A 15 -3.78 -3.36 10.65
CA ARG A 15 -4.44 -2.48 11.63
C ARG A 15 -4.65 -1.08 11.09
N PHE A 16 -3.66 -0.52 10.39
CA PHE A 16 -3.80 0.80 9.78
C PHE A 16 -4.75 0.79 8.59
N ALA A 17 -4.84 -0.32 7.84
CA ALA A 17 -5.80 -0.46 6.77
C ALA A 17 -7.25 -0.25 7.26
N GLU A 18 -7.56 -0.65 8.48
CA GLU A 18 -8.89 -0.49 9.08
C GLU A 18 -9.30 0.98 9.21
N LEU A 19 -8.37 1.92 9.16
CA LEU A 19 -8.66 3.35 9.25
C LEU A 19 -9.16 3.94 7.93
N SER A 20 -9.05 3.21 6.83
CA SER A 20 -9.51 3.66 5.53
C SER A 20 -11.03 3.82 5.50
N HIS A 21 -11.51 4.90 4.89
CA HIS A 21 -12.94 5.14 4.66
C HIS A 21 -13.45 4.52 3.35
N ALA A 22 -12.57 3.88 2.57
CA ALA A 22 -12.96 3.22 1.33
C ALA A 22 -13.93 2.07 1.61
N ARG A 23 -14.91 1.90 0.73
CA ARG A 23 -15.88 0.81 0.83
C ARG A 23 -15.44 -0.42 0.04
N ARG A 24 -14.68 -0.22 -1.04
CA ARG A 24 -14.25 -1.32 -1.92
C ARG A 24 -13.12 -2.14 -1.30
N LEU A 25 -12.10 -1.48 -0.78
CA LEU A 25 -10.91 -2.16 -0.29
C LEU A 25 -10.15 -1.27 0.70
N HIS A 26 -9.79 -1.83 1.83
CA HIS A 26 -8.94 -1.19 2.82
C HIS A 26 -7.51 -1.68 2.65
N VAL A 27 -6.60 -0.78 2.35
CA VAL A 27 -5.19 -1.09 2.14
C VAL A 27 -4.34 -0.32 3.15
N GLY A 28 -3.39 -0.99 3.76
CA GLY A 28 -2.41 -0.38 4.65
C GLY A 28 -1.00 -0.71 4.20
N ALA A 29 -0.08 0.21 4.45
CA ALA A 29 1.32 0.04 4.13
C ALA A 29 2.19 0.62 5.23
N ILE A 30 3.26 -0.09 5.60
CA ILE A 30 4.28 0.45 6.49
C ILE A 30 5.65 0.28 5.87
N VAL A 31 6.53 1.24 6.12
CA VAL A 31 7.92 1.19 5.68
C VAL A 31 8.80 0.99 6.91
N VAL A 32 9.67 -0.01 6.85
CA VAL A 32 10.52 -0.42 7.97
C VAL A 32 11.99 -0.32 7.55
N LYS A 33 12.79 0.29 8.40
CA LYS A 33 14.24 0.43 8.19
C LYS A 33 14.94 0.34 9.54
N ASP A 34 15.99 -0.46 9.62
CA ASP A 34 16.78 -0.63 10.84
C ASP A 34 15.89 -0.98 12.04
N ASP A 35 14.99 -1.95 11.85
CA ASP A 35 14.03 -2.41 12.86
C ASP A 35 13.10 -1.32 13.41
N ARG A 36 12.85 -0.27 12.61
CA ARG A 36 11.95 0.82 12.99
C ARG A 36 10.91 1.04 11.89
N ILE A 37 9.70 1.34 12.27
CA ILE A 37 8.68 1.81 11.34
C ILE A 37 8.96 3.29 11.08
N ILE A 38 9.28 3.63 9.83
CA ILE A 38 9.64 5.00 9.47
C ILE A 38 8.53 5.72 8.70
N SER A 39 7.53 4.99 8.22
CA SER A 39 6.36 5.59 7.60
C SER A 39 5.18 4.63 7.60
N ILE A 40 3.99 5.20 7.57
CA ILE A 40 2.72 4.47 7.57
C ILE A 40 1.80 5.15 6.56
N GLY A 41 1.05 4.35 5.79
CA GLY A 41 0.02 4.87 4.90
C GLY A 41 -1.19 3.95 4.87
N TYR A 42 -2.35 4.50 4.59
CA TYR A 42 -3.55 3.76 4.24
C TYR A 42 -4.32 4.56 3.19
N ASN A 43 -5.14 3.88 2.40
CA ASN A 43 -5.80 4.53 1.28
C ASN A 43 -6.95 5.42 1.73
N GLY A 44 -7.16 6.51 1.00
CA GLY A 44 -8.22 7.47 1.30
C GLY A 44 -8.11 8.73 0.48
N MET A 45 -9.11 9.60 0.66
CA MET A 45 -9.14 10.90 0.02
C MET A 45 -8.09 11.84 0.64
N PRO A 46 -7.66 12.87 -0.09
CA PRO A 46 -6.75 13.86 0.48
C PRO A 46 -7.31 14.48 1.77
N ALA A 47 -6.40 14.85 2.68
CA ALA A 47 -6.79 15.44 3.96
C ALA A 47 -7.66 16.68 3.74
N GLY A 48 -8.76 16.78 4.46
CA GLY A 48 -9.70 17.90 4.37
C GLY A 48 -10.76 17.77 3.27
N TRP A 49 -10.66 16.75 2.43
CA TRP A 49 -11.67 16.45 1.42
C TRP A 49 -12.78 15.58 2.03
N ASP A 50 -13.92 15.46 1.32
CA ASP A 50 -14.94 14.48 1.68
C ASP A 50 -14.31 13.08 1.67
N ASN A 51 -14.69 12.23 2.66
CA ASN A 51 -14.12 10.90 2.81
C ASN A 51 -14.73 9.85 1.87
N ASN A 52 -15.67 10.22 1.02
CA ASN A 52 -16.24 9.28 0.06
C ASN A 52 -15.25 8.95 -1.04
N CYS A 53 -14.76 7.72 -1.05
CA CYS A 53 -13.72 7.26 -1.96
C CYS A 53 -14.25 6.72 -3.29
N GLU A 54 -15.56 6.50 -3.41
CA GLU A 54 -16.13 5.85 -4.59
C GLU A 54 -17.32 6.58 -5.17
N ASN A 55 -17.45 6.49 -6.50
CA ASN A 55 -18.64 6.88 -7.22
C ASN A 55 -19.50 5.65 -7.48
N ILE A 56 -20.83 5.84 -7.50
CA ILE A 56 -21.74 4.79 -7.94
C ILE A 56 -21.86 4.94 -9.46
N VAL A 57 -21.46 3.89 -10.19
CA VAL A 57 -21.48 3.90 -11.66
C VAL A 57 -22.55 3.01 -12.26
N GLY A 58 -23.38 2.40 -11.42
CA GLY A 58 -24.50 1.57 -11.85
C GLY A 58 -24.99 0.71 -10.71
N TYR A 59 -25.88 -0.23 -11.04
CA TYR A 59 -26.45 -1.17 -10.07
C TYR A 59 -26.49 -2.56 -10.70
N THR A 60 -26.19 -3.57 -9.89
CA THR A 60 -26.29 -4.97 -10.29
C THR A 60 -27.06 -5.70 -9.19
N LYS A 61 -28.17 -6.34 -9.56
CA LYS A 61 -29.04 -7.07 -8.60
C LYS A 61 -29.46 -6.20 -7.42
N GLY A 62 -29.74 -4.92 -7.67
CA GLY A 62 -30.14 -3.97 -6.62
C GLY A 62 -29.00 -3.39 -5.80
N GLU A 63 -27.77 -3.87 -5.98
CA GLU A 63 -26.59 -3.39 -5.26
C GLU A 63 -25.83 -2.35 -6.09
N PRO A 64 -25.29 -1.29 -5.45
CA PRO A 64 -24.51 -0.30 -6.17
C PRO A 64 -23.19 -0.88 -6.66
N VAL A 65 -22.82 -0.52 -7.89
CA VAL A 65 -21.49 -0.82 -8.45
C VAL A 65 -20.61 0.39 -8.17
N LEU A 66 -19.57 0.19 -7.39
CA LEU A 66 -18.67 1.24 -6.94
C LEU A 66 -17.43 1.31 -7.81
N LYS A 67 -16.99 2.52 -8.11
CA LYS A 67 -15.71 2.78 -8.78
C LYS A 67 -14.92 3.77 -7.95
N THR A 68 -13.68 3.44 -7.64
CA THR A 68 -12.78 4.29 -6.87
C THR A 68 -12.56 5.61 -7.61
N LYS A 69 -12.71 6.73 -6.90
CA LYS A 69 -12.45 8.06 -7.46
C LYS A 69 -10.96 8.20 -7.80
N PRO A 70 -10.62 8.91 -8.90
CA PRO A 70 -9.21 9.10 -9.28
C PRO A 70 -8.40 9.88 -8.25
N GLU A 71 -9.03 10.65 -7.37
CA GLU A 71 -8.38 11.45 -6.34
C GLU A 71 -7.96 10.62 -5.12
N VAL A 72 -8.40 9.38 -5.00
CA VAL A 72 -8.01 8.51 -3.86
C VAL A 72 -6.51 8.26 -3.88
N LEU A 73 -5.88 8.53 -2.75
CA LEU A 73 -4.46 8.29 -2.55
C LEU A 73 -4.27 6.86 -2.07
N HIS A 74 -3.34 6.15 -2.67
CA HIS A 74 -3.06 4.77 -2.30
C HIS A 74 -2.22 4.70 -1.03
N ALA A 75 -2.32 3.60 -0.30
CA ALA A 75 -1.57 3.39 0.94
C ALA A 75 -0.06 3.52 0.72
N GLU A 76 0.45 2.91 -0.35
CA GLU A 76 1.87 2.92 -0.68
C GLU A 76 2.36 4.32 -1.01
N SER A 77 1.62 5.04 -1.88
CA SER A 77 2.00 6.40 -2.24
C SER A 77 1.93 7.35 -1.04
N ASN A 78 0.96 7.15 -0.14
CA ASN A 78 0.87 7.90 1.11
C ASN A 78 2.11 7.68 1.99
N ALA A 79 2.51 6.43 2.18
CA ALA A 79 3.68 6.12 2.99
C ALA A 79 4.96 6.72 2.39
N ILE A 80 5.13 6.62 1.06
CA ILE A 80 6.30 7.16 0.35
C ILE A 80 6.31 8.69 0.39
N ALA A 81 5.16 9.33 0.17
CA ALA A 81 5.06 10.79 0.22
C ALA A 81 5.42 11.35 1.61
N LYS A 82 5.05 10.64 2.68
CA LYS A 82 5.45 11.03 4.03
C LYS A 82 6.95 10.95 4.23
N LEU A 83 7.63 9.96 3.63
CA LEU A 83 9.09 9.89 3.65
C LEU A 83 9.70 11.13 2.98
N ALA A 84 9.13 11.55 1.84
CA ALA A 84 9.61 12.74 1.11
C ALA A 84 9.49 14.02 1.94
N ARG A 85 8.60 14.05 2.93
CA ARG A 85 8.38 15.19 3.84
C ARG A 85 9.10 15.05 5.16
N SER A 86 9.92 14.02 5.32
CA SER A 86 10.65 13.73 6.55
C SER A 86 12.16 13.74 6.29
N SER A 87 12.92 13.52 7.34
CA SER A 87 14.37 13.33 7.23
C SER A 87 14.74 11.88 6.91
N GLU A 88 13.77 10.97 6.88
CA GLU A 88 14.02 9.56 6.60
C GLU A 88 14.05 9.29 5.10
N SER A 89 14.86 8.31 4.71
CA SER A 89 14.95 7.84 3.32
C SER A 89 14.40 6.42 3.22
N GLY A 90 13.70 6.13 2.12
CA GLY A 90 13.28 4.77 1.80
C GLY A 90 14.40 3.85 1.36
N ARG A 91 15.59 4.38 1.13
CA ARG A 91 16.72 3.63 0.60
C ARG A 91 17.09 2.46 1.52
N GLY A 92 17.10 1.26 0.96
CA GLY A 92 17.43 0.04 1.71
C GLY A 92 16.36 -0.42 2.69
N SER A 93 15.18 0.19 2.67
CA SER A 93 14.08 -0.19 3.55
C SER A 93 13.23 -1.32 2.98
N SER A 94 12.31 -1.83 3.79
CA SER A 94 11.29 -2.81 3.40
C SER A 94 9.92 -2.16 3.52
N ILE A 95 9.01 -2.48 2.58
CA ILE A 95 7.62 -2.05 2.69
C ILE A 95 6.72 -3.27 2.87
N PHE A 96 5.77 -3.18 3.81
CA PHE A 96 4.78 -4.21 4.09
C PHE A 96 3.43 -3.66 3.66
N ILE A 97 2.76 -4.35 2.74
CA ILE A 97 1.49 -3.91 2.16
C ILE A 97 0.47 -5.01 2.32
N THR A 98 -0.73 -4.66 2.75
CA THR A 98 -1.80 -5.65 2.93
C THR A 98 -2.21 -6.31 1.61
N HIS A 99 -2.05 -5.60 0.50
CA HIS A 99 -2.39 -6.09 -0.85
C HIS A 99 -1.27 -5.79 -1.83
N ALA A 100 -1.12 -6.64 -2.84
CA ALA A 100 -0.12 -6.45 -3.89
C ALA A 100 -0.28 -5.07 -4.55
N PRO A 101 0.83 -4.34 -4.80
CA PRO A 101 0.75 -2.99 -5.34
C PRO A 101 0.36 -2.97 -6.81
N CYS A 102 -0.36 -1.92 -7.22
CA CYS A 102 -0.58 -1.64 -8.64
C CYS A 102 0.75 -1.20 -9.30
N ILE A 103 0.76 -1.13 -10.64
CA ILE A 103 1.98 -0.76 -11.37
C ILE A 103 2.47 0.64 -11.00
N ASP A 104 1.57 1.59 -10.80
CA ASP A 104 1.96 2.97 -10.45
C ASP A 104 2.64 3.04 -9.09
N CYS A 105 2.10 2.34 -8.09
CA CYS A 105 2.73 2.25 -6.78
C CYS A 105 4.03 1.46 -6.82
N ALA A 106 4.11 0.41 -7.62
CA ALA A 106 5.34 -0.37 -7.80
C ALA A 106 6.48 0.52 -8.33
N LYS A 107 6.20 1.39 -9.28
CA LYS A 107 7.19 2.34 -9.80
C LYS A 107 7.70 3.27 -8.71
N LEU A 108 6.80 3.80 -7.87
CA LEU A 108 7.17 4.66 -6.75
C LEU A 108 8.02 3.91 -5.73
N ILE A 109 7.66 2.69 -5.41
CA ILE A 109 8.42 1.83 -4.48
C ILE A 109 9.85 1.67 -5.00
N TYR A 110 10.00 1.32 -6.26
CA TYR A 110 11.31 1.15 -6.87
C TYR A 110 12.14 2.44 -6.81
N GLN A 111 11.54 3.56 -7.22
CA GLN A 111 12.24 4.84 -7.28
C GLN A 111 12.58 5.42 -5.91
N SER A 112 11.86 5.04 -4.87
CA SER A 112 12.14 5.50 -3.50
C SER A 112 13.33 4.78 -2.85
N GLY A 113 13.89 3.76 -3.51
CA GLY A 113 15.02 3.01 -2.99
C GLY A 113 14.65 1.87 -2.05
N ILE A 114 13.36 1.57 -1.91
CA ILE A 114 12.90 0.42 -1.12
C ILE A 114 13.43 -0.85 -1.79
N SER A 115 14.04 -1.74 -0.99
CA SER A 115 14.72 -2.92 -1.51
C SER A 115 13.93 -4.22 -1.38
N SER A 116 12.93 -4.26 -0.51
CA SER A 116 12.13 -5.46 -0.27
C SER A 116 10.65 -5.10 -0.14
N VAL A 117 9.80 -5.93 -0.73
CA VAL A 117 8.34 -5.78 -0.67
C VAL A 117 7.73 -7.05 -0.11
N TYR A 118 6.95 -6.90 0.95
CA TYR A 118 6.15 -7.97 1.54
C TYR A 118 4.68 -7.63 1.32
N TYR A 119 3.89 -8.59 0.86
CA TYR A 119 2.45 -8.39 0.69
C TYR A 119 1.70 -9.64 1.17
N ARG A 120 0.45 -9.45 1.59
CA ARG A 120 -0.36 -10.54 2.14
C ARG A 120 -1.39 -11.05 1.15
N ASN A 121 -2.12 -10.15 0.51
CA ASN A 121 -3.22 -10.50 -0.38
C ASN A 121 -2.85 -10.22 -1.83
N SER A 122 -3.12 -11.19 -2.72
CA SER A 122 -2.90 -11.01 -4.14
C SER A 122 -3.92 -10.02 -4.72
N TYR A 123 -3.54 -9.37 -5.81
CA TYR A 123 -4.38 -8.46 -6.55
C TYR A 123 -4.56 -9.02 -7.97
N ARG A 124 -5.71 -8.71 -8.62
CA ARG A 124 -6.00 -9.26 -9.94
C ARG A 124 -4.93 -8.92 -10.97
N ASP A 125 -4.42 -7.69 -10.93
CA ASP A 125 -3.38 -7.23 -11.82
C ASP A 125 -2.02 -7.50 -11.18
N MET A 126 -1.23 -8.35 -11.83
CA MET A 126 0.10 -8.73 -11.37
C MET A 126 1.21 -7.83 -11.92
N ALA A 127 0.86 -6.81 -12.71
CA ALA A 127 1.85 -5.96 -13.38
C ALA A 127 2.79 -5.26 -12.40
N GLY A 128 2.29 -4.86 -11.23
CA GLY A 128 3.12 -4.24 -10.21
C GLY A 128 4.17 -5.18 -9.66
N LEU A 129 3.78 -6.42 -9.32
CA LEU A 129 4.73 -7.43 -8.82
C LEU A 129 5.74 -7.82 -9.89
N GLU A 130 5.31 -7.95 -11.13
CA GLU A 130 6.21 -8.26 -12.26
C GLU A 130 7.23 -7.16 -12.46
N PHE A 131 6.80 -5.90 -12.39
CA PHE A 131 7.69 -4.75 -12.49
C PHE A 131 8.77 -4.79 -11.40
N LEU A 132 8.38 -5.02 -10.15
CA LEU A 132 9.30 -5.07 -9.00
C LEU A 132 10.30 -6.19 -9.15
N THR A 133 9.84 -7.39 -9.53
CA THR A 133 10.71 -8.55 -9.72
C THR A 133 11.73 -8.31 -10.83
N LYS A 134 11.29 -7.78 -11.96
CA LYS A 134 12.19 -7.43 -13.08
C LYS A 134 13.19 -6.34 -12.71
N SER A 135 12.83 -5.50 -11.76
CA SER A 135 13.69 -4.39 -11.29
C SER A 135 14.66 -4.80 -10.19
N GLY A 136 14.69 -6.08 -9.83
CA GLY A 136 15.62 -6.59 -8.82
C GLY A 136 15.18 -6.39 -7.39
N ILE A 137 13.92 -6.03 -7.16
CA ILE A 137 13.37 -5.89 -5.81
C ILE A 137 12.97 -7.29 -5.30
N GLU A 138 13.31 -7.58 -4.06
CA GLU A 138 12.91 -8.82 -3.41
C GLU A 138 11.42 -8.73 -3.05
N VAL A 139 10.62 -9.66 -3.58
CA VAL A 139 9.16 -9.66 -3.39
C VAL A 139 8.75 -10.95 -2.69
N THR A 140 8.06 -10.84 -1.57
CA THR A 140 7.65 -11.98 -0.75
C THR A 140 6.17 -11.88 -0.40
N LYS A 141 5.42 -12.94 -0.68
CA LYS A 141 4.05 -13.07 -0.21
C LYS A 141 4.06 -13.67 1.19
N THR A 142 3.38 -13.00 2.13
CA THR A 142 3.28 -13.46 3.52
C THR A 142 1.94 -14.17 3.77
N GLU A 143 1.80 -14.73 4.92
CA GLU A 143 0.54 -15.29 5.40
C GLU A 143 -0.31 -14.23 6.10
#